data_26a3a8dc31c0a0f022fe21611b56db78
#
_entry.id   26a3a8dc31c0a0f022fe21611b56db78
#
_cell.length_a   1.000
_cell.length_b   1.000
_cell.length_c   1.000
_cell.angle_alpha   90.00
_cell.angle_beta   90.00
_cell.angle_gamma   90.00
#
_symmetry.space_group_name_H-M   'P 1'
#
loop_
_entity.id
_entity.type
_entity.pdbx_description
1 polymer ?
#
loop_
_entity_poly.entity_id
_entity_poly.type
_entity_poly.pdbx_seq_one_letter_code
_entity_poly.pdbx_strand_id
1 'polypeptide(L)'
;MHNTGAAMQNPFKFGSVVTGSDFADRRGELAELVRELTDGQHLFLLSPRRYGKTSLILTALESLSSRGTLVAYVDTFRTTTPVQLLELMAQAVLRAAESRPERLLRLAMELLGRLRPQVGTDTTGMPTLSLDVGTSPRSVLALQEEVLAFPERLAEKRKRRLVIAFDEFQEMKRFPGASLEKAMRSHFQHHRHVSYLFAGSRQTVLQDMATRERSPFYKFGRAMSLGPIPQEEFAPFLEARFKRGRLGVSSDVVEAILAAADDVPYNVQRLCHQLWDMLAGKADRITEGDIGRAIAIIVDQDTPYFSAAWDRLSLHQRQVLQAIARAGGRNVFASEFLTAHRLGSHSSVQTSLRQLLKEQIVLKVNGEYRIADSFFREWIGTRLA
;
A
#
# COMPACT_ATOMS: atom_id res chain seq x y z
N MET A 1 -14.83 -38.68 27.01
CA MET A 1 -14.25 -37.36 27.21
C MET A 1 -13.88 -36.83 25.83
N HIS A 2 -14.73 -36.04 25.22
CA HIS A 2 -14.47 -35.44 23.91
C HIS A 2 -13.55 -34.25 24.15
N ASN A 3 -12.27 -34.42 23.85
CA ASN A 3 -11.33 -33.31 23.75
C ASN A 3 -11.68 -32.52 22.51
N THR A 4 -12.49 -31.47 22.65
CA THR A 4 -12.70 -30.47 21.61
C THR A 4 -11.39 -29.70 21.45
N GLY A 5 -10.49 -30.27 20.61
CA GLY A 5 -9.29 -29.58 20.20
C GLY A 5 -9.66 -28.21 19.67
N ALA A 6 -9.19 -27.16 20.33
CA ALA A 6 -9.34 -25.80 19.84
C ALA A 6 -8.89 -25.79 18.37
N ALA A 7 -9.78 -25.43 17.47
CA ALA A 7 -9.46 -25.36 16.05
C ALA A 7 -8.23 -24.48 15.89
N MET A 8 -7.16 -25.02 15.33
CA MET A 8 -5.91 -24.27 15.12
C MET A 8 -6.23 -23.09 14.19
N GLN A 9 -6.04 -21.89 14.71
CA GLN A 9 -6.28 -20.67 13.95
C GLN A 9 -5.32 -20.61 12.76
N ASN A 10 -5.87 -20.31 11.57
CA ASN A 10 -5.07 -20.14 10.36
C ASN A 10 -4.07 -18.98 10.54
N PRO A 11 -2.76 -19.22 10.42
CA PRO A 11 -1.73 -18.22 10.67
C PRO A 11 -1.47 -17.30 9.48
N PHE A 12 -2.06 -17.59 8.31
CA PHE A 12 -1.88 -16.80 7.10
C PHE A 12 -2.99 -15.75 7.00
N LYS A 13 -2.59 -14.47 6.96
CA LYS A 13 -3.52 -13.34 6.90
C LYS A 13 -3.35 -12.58 5.58
N PHE A 14 -4.45 -12.31 4.92
CA PHE A 14 -4.50 -11.50 3.69
C PHE A 14 -5.68 -10.51 3.78
N GLY A 15 -5.65 -9.45 2.95
CA GLY A 15 -6.72 -8.45 2.89
C GLY A 15 -6.77 -7.46 4.05
N SER A 16 -5.91 -7.61 5.04
CA SER A 16 -5.76 -6.69 6.17
C SER A 16 -4.33 -6.22 6.32
N VAL A 17 -4.15 -5.12 7.03
CA VAL A 17 -2.82 -4.66 7.41
C VAL A 17 -2.27 -5.59 8.49
N VAL A 18 -1.02 -6.02 8.34
CA VAL A 18 -0.33 -6.90 9.29
C VAL A 18 0.88 -6.21 9.88
N THR A 19 1.10 -6.40 11.18
CA THR A 19 2.25 -5.89 11.94
C THR A 19 2.76 -6.96 12.92
N GLY A 20 3.87 -6.71 13.57
CA GLY A 20 4.45 -7.63 14.55
C GLY A 20 4.78 -8.99 13.96
N SER A 21 4.40 -10.09 14.62
CA SER A 21 4.71 -11.45 14.18
C SER A 21 4.04 -11.86 12.86
N ASP A 22 3.02 -11.14 12.41
CA ASP A 22 2.31 -11.43 11.16
C ASP A 22 2.93 -10.70 9.96
N PHE A 23 3.83 -9.76 10.19
CA PHE A 23 4.59 -9.07 9.16
C PHE A 23 5.72 -9.96 8.66
N ALA A 24 5.76 -10.21 7.37
CA ALA A 24 6.83 -10.96 6.72
C ALA A 24 8.04 -10.04 6.52
N ASP A 25 8.97 -10.22 7.29
CA ASP A 25 10.25 -9.61 7.65
C ASP A 25 10.71 -8.35 6.88
N ARG A 26 10.88 -8.32 5.56
CA ARG A 26 11.38 -7.14 4.79
C ARG A 26 12.45 -6.34 5.55
N ARG A 27 13.43 -7.07 6.12
CA ARG A 27 14.42 -6.49 7.06
C ARG A 27 15.23 -5.39 6.43
N GLY A 28 15.60 -5.57 5.16
CA GLY A 28 16.39 -4.60 4.40
C GLY A 28 15.64 -3.29 4.22
N GLU A 29 14.42 -3.37 3.67
CA GLU A 29 13.60 -2.19 3.40
C GLU A 29 13.14 -1.49 4.68
N LEU A 30 12.81 -2.26 5.73
CA LEU A 30 12.44 -1.70 7.03
C LEU A 30 13.62 -0.95 7.67
N ALA A 31 14.81 -1.55 7.68
CA ALA A 31 16.01 -0.93 8.25
C ALA A 31 16.40 0.34 7.49
N GLU A 32 16.34 0.31 6.15
CA GLU A 32 16.61 1.47 5.30
C GLU A 32 15.60 2.60 5.57
N LEU A 33 14.30 2.29 5.58
CA LEU A 33 13.23 3.25 5.82
C LEU A 33 13.38 3.93 7.19
N VAL A 34 13.62 3.14 8.24
CA VAL A 34 13.80 3.65 9.62
C VAL A 34 15.04 4.51 9.71
N ARG A 35 16.17 4.09 9.12
CA ARG A 35 17.43 4.88 9.11
C ARG A 35 17.24 6.23 8.45
N GLU A 36 16.77 6.25 7.20
CA GLU A 36 16.61 7.48 6.43
C GLU A 36 15.68 8.49 7.14
N LEU A 37 14.54 8.01 7.67
CA LEU A 37 13.62 8.87 8.42
C LEU A 37 14.20 9.38 9.74
N THR A 38 15.03 8.58 10.42
CA THR A 38 15.75 8.99 11.62
C THR A 38 16.78 10.07 11.30
N ASP A 39 17.47 9.95 10.16
CA ASP A 39 18.49 10.89 9.70
C ASP A 39 17.90 12.20 9.14
N GLY A 40 16.57 12.33 9.14
CA GLY A 40 15.89 13.56 8.71
C GLY A 40 15.61 13.62 7.21
N GLN A 41 15.79 12.52 6.49
CA GLN A 41 15.53 12.49 5.06
C GLN A 41 14.01 12.38 4.77
N HIS A 42 13.59 12.90 3.62
CA HIS A 42 12.24 12.70 3.10
C HIS A 42 12.25 11.58 2.07
N LEU A 43 11.19 10.77 2.04
CA LEU A 43 11.11 9.58 1.19
C LEU A 43 9.81 9.52 0.40
N PHE A 44 9.91 8.97 -0.82
CA PHE A 44 8.79 8.53 -1.63
C PHE A 44 8.83 7.00 -1.72
N LEU A 45 7.88 6.32 -1.10
CA LEU A 45 7.76 4.85 -1.15
C LEU A 45 6.83 4.43 -2.28
N LEU A 46 7.42 3.94 -3.35
CA LEU A 46 6.74 3.48 -4.56
C LEU A 46 6.46 1.98 -4.45
N SER A 47 5.21 1.58 -4.49
CA SER A 47 4.84 0.17 -4.34
C SER A 47 3.59 -0.16 -5.15
N PRO A 48 3.55 -1.25 -5.90
CA PRO A 48 2.29 -1.72 -6.44
C PRO A 48 1.29 -2.03 -5.32
N ARG A 49 0.02 -2.16 -5.67
CA ARG A 49 -0.99 -2.69 -4.73
C ARG A 49 -0.62 -4.09 -4.28
N ARG A 50 -1.00 -4.46 -3.04
CA ARG A 50 -0.86 -5.82 -2.50
C ARG A 50 0.58 -6.26 -2.17
N TYR A 51 1.55 -5.33 -2.20
CA TYR A 51 2.95 -5.60 -1.85
C TYR A 51 3.28 -5.33 -0.37
N GLY A 52 2.29 -5.04 0.47
CA GLY A 52 2.49 -4.84 1.91
C GLY A 52 3.00 -3.44 2.30
N LYS A 53 2.85 -2.44 1.43
CA LYS A 53 3.28 -1.05 1.66
C LYS A 53 2.82 -0.48 3.01
N THR A 54 1.50 -0.52 3.28
CA THR A 54 0.93 0.02 4.52
C THR A 54 1.44 -0.72 5.76
N SER A 55 1.60 -2.04 5.68
CA SER A 55 2.19 -2.86 6.76
C SER A 55 3.63 -2.45 7.04
N LEU A 56 4.46 -2.23 6.01
CA LEU A 56 5.83 -1.75 6.15
C LEU A 56 5.87 -0.36 6.80
N ILE A 57 5.01 0.57 6.36
CA ILE A 57 4.91 1.92 6.93
C ILE A 57 4.60 1.84 8.42
N LEU A 58 3.55 1.10 8.81
CA LEU A 58 3.13 1.04 10.21
C LEU A 58 4.19 0.35 11.08
N THR A 59 4.83 -0.70 10.60
CA THR A 59 5.95 -1.36 11.29
C THR A 59 7.15 -0.40 11.47
N ALA A 60 7.47 0.41 10.45
CA ALA A 60 8.52 1.42 10.54
C ALA A 60 8.17 2.52 11.56
N LEU A 61 6.92 3.00 11.55
CA LEU A 61 6.45 4.00 12.51
C LEU A 61 6.47 3.46 13.95
N GLU A 62 6.09 2.21 14.17
CA GLU A 62 6.18 1.54 15.47
C GLU A 62 7.65 1.46 15.95
N SER A 63 8.57 1.07 15.07
CA SER A 63 10.01 1.05 15.37
C SER A 63 10.56 2.43 15.69
N LEU A 64 10.16 3.48 14.98
CA LEU A 64 10.56 4.86 15.24
C LEU A 64 9.98 5.35 16.57
N SER A 65 8.73 5.05 16.86
CA SER A 65 8.06 5.41 18.11
C SER A 65 8.74 4.80 19.32
N SER A 66 9.14 3.53 19.28
CA SER A 66 9.86 2.85 20.34
C SER A 66 11.23 3.48 20.64
N ARG A 67 11.80 4.20 19.68
CA ARG A 67 13.07 4.96 19.82
C ARG A 67 12.85 6.42 20.23
N GLY A 68 11.62 6.80 20.57
CA GLY A 68 11.31 8.13 21.07
C GLY A 68 10.95 9.17 20.00
N THR A 69 10.85 8.80 18.71
CA THR A 69 10.35 9.68 17.65
C THR A 69 8.84 9.83 17.74
N LEU A 70 8.31 11.04 17.53
CA LEU A 70 6.88 11.24 17.34
C LEU A 70 6.50 10.72 15.95
N VAL A 71 5.40 10.00 15.83
CA VAL A 71 4.98 9.42 14.54
C VAL A 71 3.53 9.73 14.25
N ALA A 72 3.24 10.17 13.03
CA ALA A 72 1.90 10.45 12.56
C ALA A 72 1.64 9.71 11.25
N TYR A 73 0.49 9.05 11.14
CA TYR A 73 0.04 8.35 9.94
C TYR A 73 -1.21 9.04 9.39
N VAL A 74 -1.16 9.39 8.11
CA VAL A 74 -2.22 10.11 7.37
C VAL A 74 -2.61 9.28 6.15
N ASP A 75 -3.80 8.70 6.18
CA ASP A 75 -4.38 7.99 5.03
C ASP A 75 -5.10 8.99 4.13
N THR A 76 -4.45 9.41 3.05
CA THR A 76 -4.98 10.40 2.11
C THR A 76 -6.22 9.90 1.35
N PHE A 77 -6.38 8.58 1.23
CA PHE A 77 -7.55 7.98 0.58
C PHE A 77 -8.87 8.33 1.26
N ARG A 78 -8.83 8.63 2.56
CA ARG A 78 -10.01 9.00 3.38
C ARG A 78 -10.50 10.42 3.14
N THR A 79 -9.82 11.20 2.32
CA THR A 79 -10.10 12.63 2.15
C THR A 79 -10.58 12.94 0.73
N THR A 80 -11.56 13.82 0.61
CA THR A 80 -12.12 14.26 -0.67
C THR A 80 -11.86 15.75 -0.95
N THR A 81 -11.44 16.50 0.07
CA THR A 81 -11.13 17.93 -0.03
C THR A 81 -9.80 18.28 0.61
N PRO A 82 -9.14 19.38 0.18
CA PRO A 82 -7.94 19.90 0.83
C PRO A 82 -8.11 20.15 2.33
N VAL A 83 -9.26 20.67 2.75
CA VAL A 83 -9.58 20.95 4.15
C VAL A 83 -9.57 19.68 4.98
N GLN A 84 -10.24 18.63 4.52
CA GLN A 84 -10.25 17.33 5.21
C GLN A 84 -8.85 16.74 5.35
N LEU A 85 -7.98 16.89 4.35
CA LEU A 85 -6.60 16.40 4.46
C LEU A 85 -5.82 17.18 5.52
N LEU A 86 -5.97 18.49 5.57
CA LEU A 86 -5.32 19.34 6.57
C LEU A 86 -5.81 19.02 8.00
N GLU A 87 -7.12 18.82 8.18
CA GLU A 87 -7.69 18.39 9.46
C GLU A 87 -7.17 17.02 9.89
N LEU A 88 -7.16 16.04 8.96
CA LEU A 88 -6.64 14.71 9.22
C LEU A 88 -5.15 14.75 9.61
N MET A 89 -4.35 15.56 8.90
CA MET A 89 -2.94 15.77 9.22
C MET A 89 -2.76 16.40 10.61
N ALA A 90 -3.48 17.47 10.91
CA ALA A 90 -3.42 18.12 12.22
C ALA A 90 -3.80 17.15 13.35
N GLN A 91 -4.87 16.37 13.16
CA GLN A 91 -5.30 15.35 14.11
C GLN A 91 -4.24 14.26 14.33
N ALA A 92 -3.65 13.73 13.24
CA ALA A 92 -2.60 12.70 13.33
C ALA A 92 -1.36 13.22 14.08
N VAL A 93 -0.95 14.45 13.80
CA VAL A 93 0.20 15.10 14.46
C VAL A 93 -0.08 15.38 15.95
N LEU A 94 -1.28 15.84 16.30
CA LEU A 94 -1.66 16.01 17.71
C LEU A 94 -1.64 14.70 18.48
N ARG A 95 -2.21 13.63 17.90
CA ARG A 95 -2.24 12.29 18.51
C ARG A 95 -0.84 11.70 18.69
N ALA A 96 0.11 12.03 17.85
CA ALA A 96 1.51 11.62 18.01
C ALA A 96 2.15 12.16 19.29
N ALA A 97 1.71 13.31 19.75
CA ALA A 97 2.26 13.98 20.94
C ALA A 97 1.43 13.77 22.21
N GLU A 98 0.13 13.48 22.08
CA GLU A 98 -0.78 13.37 23.23
C GLU A 98 -1.97 12.45 22.91
N SER A 99 -2.24 11.52 23.79
CA SER A 99 -3.35 10.57 23.64
C SER A 99 -4.58 10.93 24.49
N ARG A 100 -4.39 11.75 25.55
CA ARG A 100 -5.50 12.11 26.48
C ARG A 100 -6.31 13.26 25.91
N PRO A 101 -7.65 13.13 25.76
CA PRO A 101 -8.49 14.13 25.09
C PRO A 101 -8.34 15.56 25.63
N GLU A 102 -8.34 15.72 26.96
CA GLU A 102 -8.23 17.03 27.60
C GLU A 102 -6.88 17.71 27.34
N ARG A 103 -5.79 16.92 27.33
CA ARG A 103 -4.45 17.44 27.06
C ARG A 103 -4.27 17.72 25.57
N LEU A 104 -4.87 16.88 24.72
CA LEU A 104 -4.89 17.06 23.28
C LEU A 104 -5.61 18.38 22.92
N LEU A 105 -6.77 18.66 23.55
CA LEU A 105 -7.47 19.92 23.34
C LEU A 105 -6.61 21.11 23.77
N ARG A 106 -5.97 21.06 24.95
CA ARG A 106 -5.07 22.14 25.41
C ARG A 106 -3.92 22.35 24.43
N LEU A 107 -3.30 21.29 23.94
CA LEU A 107 -2.23 21.37 22.96
C LEU A 107 -2.72 21.95 21.62
N ALA A 108 -3.92 21.54 21.19
CA ALA A 108 -4.56 22.08 19.98
C ALA A 108 -4.86 23.58 20.13
N MET A 109 -5.43 23.99 21.24
CA MET A 109 -5.71 25.42 21.53
C MET A 109 -4.44 26.25 21.57
N GLU A 110 -3.36 25.73 22.15
CA GLU A 110 -2.10 26.43 22.22
C GLU A 110 -1.42 26.60 20.86
N LEU A 111 -1.39 25.54 20.03
CA LEU A 111 -0.64 25.52 18.78
C LEU A 111 -1.48 25.88 17.55
N LEU A 112 -2.79 25.71 17.61
CA LEU A 112 -3.75 25.95 16.51
C LEU A 112 -4.89 26.88 16.97
N GLY A 113 -4.73 27.65 18.03
CA GLY A 113 -5.79 28.45 18.66
C GLY A 113 -6.48 29.43 17.70
N ARG A 114 -5.78 29.91 16.67
CA ARG A 114 -6.33 30.77 15.62
C ARG A 114 -7.43 30.09 14.80
N LEU A 115 -7.44 28.75 14.75
CA LEU A 115 -8.38 27.92 14.00
C LEU A 115 -9.55 27.43 14.87
N ARG A 116 -9.66 27.88 16.11
CA ARG A 116 -10.71 27.48 17.08
C ARG A 116 -10.93 25.96 17.11
N PRO A 117 -9.91 25.17 17.48
CA PRO A 117 -10.01 23.72 17.48
C PRO A 117 -11.09 23.22 18.44
N GLN A 118 -11.89 22.28 17.97
CA GLN A 118 -12.87 21.55 18.76
C GLN A 118 -12.49 20.07 18.78
N VAL A 119 -12.54 19.47 19.96
CA VAL A 119 -12.28 18.05 20.14
C VAL A 119 -13.57 17.34 20.46
N GLY A 120 -13.96 16.41 19.63
CA GLY A 120 -15.06 15.46 19.84
C GLY A 120 -14.53 14.05 20.04
N THR A 121 -15.43 13.08 20.02
CA THR A 121 -15.11 11.65 19.98
C THR A 121 -15.82 11.02 18.79
N ASP A 122 -15.12 10.08 18.11
CA ASP A 122 -15.76 9.28 17.09
C ASP A 122 -16.59 8.12 17.68
N THR A 123 -17.22 7.33 16.82
CA THR A 123 -18.04 6.17 17.23
C THR A 123 -17.26 5.09 17.97
N THR A 124 -15.94 5.12 17.94
CA THR A 124 -15.03 4.21 18.66
C THR A 124 -14.51 4.78 19.97
N GLY A 125 -14.94 6.00 20.36
CA GLY A 125 -14.46 6.70 21.54
C GLY A 125 -13.11 7.39 21.37
N MET A 126 -12.55 7.41 20.15
CA MET A 126 -11.28 8.08 19.87
C MET A 126 -11.46 9.59 19.69
N PRO A 127 -10.55 10.43 20.26
CA PRO A 127 -10.63 11.87 20.10
C PRO A 127 -10.56 12.26 18.60
N THR A 128 -11.50 13.09 18.17
CA THR A 128 -11.50 13.72 16.84
C THR A 128 -11.23 15.20 16.98
N LEU A 129 -10.53 15.77 16.01
CA LEU A 129 -10.29 17.19 15.89
C LEU A 129 -11.11 17.75 14.73
N SER A 130 -11.90 18.75 14.95
CA SER A 130 -12.45 19.62 13.90
C SER A 130 -11.90 21.02 14.08
N LEU A 131 -11.71 21.71 12.95
CA LEU A 131 -11.25 23.09 12.93
C LEU A 131 -12.39 23.94 12.39
N ASP A 132 -12.76 24.98 13.12
CA ASP A 132 -13.81 25.91 12.67
C ASP A 132 -13.22 26.81 11.58
N VAL A 133 -13.35 26.34 10.35
CA VAL A 133 -12.84 27.03 9.16
C VAL A 133 -14.00 27.66 8.42
N GLY A 134 -14.03 29.00 8.39
CA GLY A 134 -14.96 29.70 7.52
C GLY A 134 -14.79 29.29 6.05
N THR A 135 -15.85 29.34 5.28
CA THR A 135 -15.87 28.92 3.86
C THR A 135 -15.19 29.90 2.89
N SER A 136 -14.68 31.03 3.38
CA SER A 136 -14.02 32.01 2.53
C SER A 136 -12.64 31.54 2.06
N PRO A 137 -12.19 31.95 0.85
CA PRO A 137 -10.83 31.62 0.39
C PRO A 137 -9.73 32.06 1.35
N ARG A 138 -9.92 33.17 2.06
CA ARG A 138 -8.98 33.68 3.09
C ARG A 138 -8.91 32.73 4.29
N SER A 139 -10.03 32.16 4.71
CA SER A 139 -10.09 31.20 5.81
C SER A 139 -9.35 29.89 5.45
N VAL A 140 -9.51 29.42 4.22
CA VAL A 140 -8.82 28.22 3.72
C VAL A 140 -7.30 28.45 3.64
N LEU A 141 -6.84 29.62 3.18
CA LEU A 141 -5.42 29.96 3.18
C LEU A 141 -4.85 30.02 4.61
N ALA A 142 -5.56 30.67 5.54
CA ALA A 142 -5.15 30.72 6.94
C ALA A 142 -5.07 29.32 7.56
N LEU A 143 -6.00 28.42 7.23
CA LEU A 143 -5.94 27.02 7.63
C LEU A 143 -4.67 26.34 7.09
N GLN A 144 -4.37 26.51 5.79
CA GLN A 144 -3.19 25.93 5.18
C GLN A 144 -1.91 26.37 5.90
N GLU A 145 -1.73 27.67 6.09
CA GLU A 145 -0.57 28.26 6.77
C GLU A 145 -0.39 27.68 8.19
N GLU A 146 -1.45 27.72 9.00
CA GLU A 146 -1.39 27.28 10.39
C GLU A 146 -1.14 25.76 10.51
N VAL A 147 -1.85 24.93 9.72
CA VAL A 147 -1.74 23.48 9.80
C VAL A 147 -0.42 22.99 9.20
N LEU A 148 0.04 23.60 8.11
CA LEU A 148 1.32 23.17 7.51
C LEU A 148 2.53 23.58 8.34
N ALA A 149 2.49 24.70 9.08
CA ALA A 149 3.55 25.09 10.01
C ALA A 149 3.51 24.32 11.35
N PHE A 150 2.37 23.73 11.69
CA PHE A 150 2.14 23.11 12.99
C PHE A 150 3.09 21.95 13.33
N PRO A 151 3.46 21.01 12.41
CA PRO A 151 4.35 19.90 12.70
C PRO A 151 5.71 20.32 13.26
N GLU A 152 6.33 21.34 12.67
CA GLU A 152 7.62 21.85 13.12
C GLU A 152 7.50 22.48 14.51
N ARG A 153 6.51 23.35 14.71
CA ARG A 153 6.24 23.95 16.03
C ARG A 153 6.03 22.91 17.14
N LEU A 154 5.33 21.81 16.83
CA LEU A 154 5.12 20.72 17.77
C LEU A 154 6.42 19.97 18.08
N ALA A 155 7.22 19.65 17.06
CA ALA A 155 8.48 18.94 17.20
C ALA A 155 9.49 19.76 18.04
N GLU A 156 9.61 21.06 17.77
CA GLU A 156 10.43 22.01 18.54
C GLU A 156 9.97 22.08 19.98
N LYS A 157 8.66 22.28 20.22
CA LYS A 157 8.09 22.34 21.56
C LYS A 157 8.34 21.07 22.36
N ARG A 158 8.21 19.90 21.74
CA ARG A 158 8.45 18.60 22.37
C ARG A 158 9.92 18.21 22.44
N LYS A 159 10.82 18.96 21.77
CA LYS A 159 12.24 18.65 21.62
C LYS A 159 12.45 17.22 21.11
N ARG A 160 11.61 16.78 20.19
CA ARG A 160 11.62 15.44 19.60
C ARG A 160 11.42 15.52 18.09
N ARG A 161 12.06 14.64 17.36
CA ARG A 161 11.79 14.50 15.92
C ARG A 161 10.38 13.98 15.71
N LEU A 162 9.79 14.38 14.59
CA LEU A 162 8.47 13.94 14.15
C LEU A 162 8.61 13.31 12.75
N VAL A 163 7.99 12.17 12.55
CA VAL A 163 7.84 11.54 11.23
C VAL A 163 6.36 11.54 10.84
N ILE A 164 6.04 12.06 9.67
CA ILE A 164 4.68 12.04 9.12
C ILE A 164 4.68 11.16 7.87
N ALA A 165 3.92 10.07 7.90
CA ALA A 165 3.72 9.20 6.76
C ALA A 165 2.35 9.48 6.13
N PHE A 166 2.36 9.89 4.86
CA PHE A 166 1.17 10.01 4.02
C PHE A 166 1.05 8.75 3.17
N ASP A 167 -0.01 7.98 3.43
CA ASP A 167 -0.33 6.83 2.58
C ASP A 167 -1.33 7.22 1.48
N GLU A 168 -1.26 6.55 0.33
CA GLU A 168 -2.03 6.85 -0.88
C GLU A 168 -1.94 8.31 -1.31
N PHE A 169 -0.75 8.91 -1.16
CA PHE A 169 -0.50 10.35 -1.38
C PHE A 169 -0.86 10.84 -2.79
N GLN A 170 -0.85 9.96 -3.79
CA GLN A 170 -1.28 10.30 -5.14
C GLN A 170 -2.76 10.73 -5.23
N GLU A 171 -3.58 10.46 -4.20
CA GLU A 171 -4.98 10.92 -4.16
C GLU A 171 -5.09 12.45 -4.11
N MET A 172 -4.04 13.14 -3.67
CA MET A 172 -3.97 14.60 -3.75
C MET A 172 -4.16 15.16 -5.17
N LYS A 173 -3.83 14.37 -6.21
CA LYS A 173 -4.06 14.76 -7.61
C LYS A 173 -5.53 14.87 -7.98
N ARG A 174 -6.45 14.42 -7.15
CA ARG A 174 -7.90 14.61 -7.31
C ARG A 174 -8.38 15.96 -6.83
N PHE A 175 -7.61 16.66 -6.01
CA PHE A 175 -7.97 17.99 -5.55
C PHE A 175 -7.81 19.01 -6.69
N PRO A 176 -8.72 19.97 -6.80
CA PRO A 176 -8.65 20.97 -7.85
C PRO A 176 -7.41 21.87 -7.68
N GLY A 177 -6.62 22.00 -8.74
CA GLY A 177 -5.43 22.85 -8.76
C GLY A 177 -4.26 22.25 -7.97
N ALA A 178 -3.09 22.88 -8.11
CA ALA A 178 -1.85 22.46 -7.42
C ALA A 178 -1.53 23.34 -6.19
N SER A 179 -2.49 24.10 -5.67
CA SER A 179 -2.25 25.10 -4.62
C SER A 179 -1.80 24.46 -3.31
N LEU A 180 -2.47 23.36 -2.89
CA LEU A 180 -2.10 22.65 -1.66
C LEU A 180 -0.73 21.97 -1.77
N GLU A 181 -0.43 21.33 -2.91
CA GLU A 181 0.89 20.71 -3.13
C GLU A 181 2.02 21.76 -3.05
N LYS A 182 1.80 22.95 -3.64
CA LYS A 182 2.76 24.06 -3.55
C LYS A 182 2.92 24.57 -2.14
N ALA A 183 1.81 24.75 -1.41
CA ALA A 183 1.84 25.17 -0.01
C ALA A 183 2.56 24.16 0.87
N MET A 184 2.24 22.86 0.74
CA MET A 184 2.97 21.80 1.45
C MET A 184 4.47 21.85 1.16
N ARG A 185 4.87 21.97 -0.12
CA ARG A 185 6.29 22.06 -0.49
C ARG A 185 6.95 23.28 0.11
N SER A 186 6.29 24.43 0.07
CA SER A 186 6.81 25.69 0.63
C SER A 186 7.07 25.59 2.13
N HIS A 187 6.18 24.98 2.89
CA HIS A 187 6.34 24.77 4.33
C HIS A 187 7.36 23.68 4.64
N PHE A 188 7.17 22.49 4.07
CA PHE A 188 7.92 21.30 4.43
C PHE A 188 9.43 21.41 4.19
N GLN A 189 9.86 22.17 3.17
CA GLN A 189 11.29 22.40 2.90
C GLN A 189 12.02 23.17 4.01
N HIS A 190 11.29 23.85 4.89
CA HIS A 190 11.85 24.62 6.00
C HIS A 190 11.82 23.85 7.33
N HIS A 191 11.16 22.70 7.37
CA HIS A 191 11.09 21.88 8.57
C HIS A 191 12.43 21.16 8.82
N ARG A 192 12.98 21.33 10.00
CA ARG A 192 14.28 20.75 10.41
C ARG A 192 14.13 19.54 11.32
N HIS A 193 12.98 19.45 12.02
CA HIS A 193 12.69 18.41 12.98
C HIS A 193 11.65 17.40 12.48
N VAL A 194 11.15 17.58 11.25
CA VAL A 194 10.12 16.73 10.66
C VAL A 194 10.63 16.02 9.42
N SER A 195 10.48 14.70 9.37
CA SER A 195 10.71 13.88 8.17
C SER A 195 9.38 13.48 7.56
N TYR A 196 9.31 13.43 6.25
CA TYR A 196 8.11 13.08 5.50
C TYR A 196 8.30 11.80 4.70
N LEU A 197 7.34 10.88 4.83
CA LEU A 197 7.22 9.70 4.00
C LEU A 197 5.96 9.82 3.15
N PHE A 198 6.12 9.88 1.84
CA PHE A 198 5.03 9.90 0.86
C PHE A 198 4.93 8.53 0.22
N ALA A 199 3.83 7.84 0.41
CA ALA A 199 3.65 6.50 -0.09
C ALA A 199 2.40 6.39 -0.97
N GLY A 200 2.43 5.50 -1.96
CA GLY A 200 1.28 5.32 -2.83
C GLY A 200 1.37 4.10 -3.72
N SER A 201 0.21 3.60 -4.10
CA SER A 201 0.07 2.41 -4.93
C SER A 201 0.12 2.72 -6.44
N ARG A 202 -0.20 3.94 -6.87
CA ARG A 202 -0.06 4.38 -8.25
C ARG A 202 1.35 4.87 -8.51
N GLN A 203 2.26 3.91 -8.70
CA GLN A 203 3.70 4.18 -8.83
C GLN A 203 4.02 5.29 -9.83
N THR A 204 3.45 5.26 -11.04
CA THR A 204 3.71 6.27 -12.07
C THR A 204 3.32 7.68 -11.62
N VAL A 205 2.17 7.83 -10.94
CA VAL A 205 1.71 9.14 -10.46
C VAL A 205 2.60 9.65 -9.35
N LEU A 206 2.93 8.81 -8.36
CA LEU A 206 3.80 9.20 -7.26
C LEU A 206 5.25 9.44 -7.72
N GLN A 207 5.73 8.63 -8.65
CA GLN A 207 7.03 8.83 -9.29
C GLN A 207 7.09 10.16 -10.04
N ASP A 208 6.04 10.48 -10.81
CA ASP A 208 5.92 11.76 -11.51
C ASP A 208 5.93 12.94 -10.52
N MET A 209 5.29 12.80 -9.35
CA MET A 209 5.33 13.82 -8.31
C MET A 209 6.76 14.04 -7.80
N ALA A 210 7.56 13.00 -7.66
CA ALA A 210 8.94 13.08 -7.15
C ALA A 210 9.97 13.52 -8.20
N THR A 211 9.76 13.17 -9.48
CA THR A 211 10.82 13.24 -10.51
C THR A 211 10.56 14.24 -11.63
N ARG A 212 9.32 14.66 -11.88
CA ARG A 212 9.02 15.66 -12.92
C ARG A 212 9.37 17.07 -12.45
N GLU A 213 10.16 17.81 -13.21
CA GLU A 213 10.62 19.18 -12.88
C GLU A 213 9.49 20.17 -12.60
N ARG A 214 8.33 20.00 -13.23
CA ARG A 214 7.15 20.87 -13.00
C ARG A 214 6.34 20.49 -11.75
N SER A 215 6.70 19.39 -11.07
CA SER A 215 6.03 18.99 -9.82
C SER A 215 6.53 19.84 -8.65
N PRO A 216 5.65 20.30 -7.75
CA PRO A 216 6.08 20.96 -6.51
C PRO A 216 7.04 20.11 -5.68
N PHE A 217 6.92 18.77 -5.73
CA PHE A 217 7.75 17.86 -4.97
C PHE A 217 9.00 17.35 -5.73
N TYR A 218 9.34 17.97 -6.85
CA TYR A 218 10.54 17.60 -7.60
C TYR A 218 11.79 17.62 -6.69
N LYS A 219 12.51 16.50 -6.64
CA LYS A 219 13.71 16.31 -5.80
C LYS A 219 13.52 16.69 -4.32
N PHE A 220 12.31 16.54 -3.80
CA PHE A 220 12.04 16.83 -2.39
C PHE A 220 12.49 15.70 -1.46
N GLY A 221 12.47 14.48 -1.92
CA GLY A 221 12.89 13.30 -1.18
C GLY A 221 13.44 12.22 -2.09
N ARG A 222 14.05 11.22 -1.49
CA ARG A 222 14.57 10.04 -2.19
C ARG A 222 13.43 9.08 -2.53
N ALA A 223 13.46 8.51 -3.72
CA ALA A 223 12.54 7.45 -4.12
C ALA A 223 13.07 6.08 -3.69
N MET A 224 12.22 5.31 -3.03
CA MET A 224 12.44 3.92 -2.63
C MET A 224 11.34 3.06 -3.26
N SER A 225 11.71 2.01 -3.97
CA SER A 225 10.75 1.09 -4.61
C SER A 225 10.61 -0.17 -3.77
N LEU A 226 9.37 -0.57 -3.51
CA LEU A 226 9.05 -1.81 -2.82
C LEU A 226 8.65 -2.87 -3.84
N GLY A 227 9.47 -3.91 -3.94
CA GLY A 227 9.28 -5.07 -4.80
C GLY A 227 8.64 -6.27 -4.08
N PRO A 228 8.72 -7.46 -4.67
CA PRO A 228 8.45 -8.73 -4.00
C PRO A 228 9.28 -8.86 -2.71
N ILE A 229 8.82 -9.69 -1.78
CA ILE A 229 9.65 -10.04 -0.62
C ILE A 229 10.75 -10.98 -1.11
N PRO A 230 12.04 -10.75 -0.76
CA PRO A 230 13.10 -11.67 -1.11
C PRO A 230 12.78 -13.10 -0.68
N GLN A 231 13.05 -14.08 -1.56
CA GLN A 231 12.69 -15.46 -1.30
C GLN A 231 13.38 -15.99 -0.04
N GLU A 232 14.63 -15.62 0.19
CA GLU A 232 15.42 -15.97 1.37
C GLU A 232 14.83 -15.45 2.70
N GLU A 233 14.00 -14.42 2.66
CA GLU A 233 13.25 -13.92 3.81
C GLU A 233 11.85 -14.54 3.89
N PHE A 234 11.20 -14.73 2.74
CA PHE A 234 9.80 -15.16 2.70
C PHE A 234 9.64 -16.67 2.91
N ALA A 235 10.54 -17.51 2.36
CA ALA A 235 10.45 -18.95 2.50
C ALA A 235 10.50 -19.42 3.97
N PRO A 236 11.47 -18.99 4.80
CA PRO A 236 11.49 -19.37 6.22
C PRO A 236 10.24 -18.90 7.00
N PHE A 237 9.68 -17.75 6.64
CA PHE A 237 8.43 -17.26 7.21
C PHE A 237 7.24 -18.18 6.91
N LEU A 238 7.10 -18.64 5.66
CA LEU A 238 6.03 -19.56 5.25
C LEU A 238 6.19 -20.92 5.93
N GLU A 239 7.40 -21.50 5.93
CA GLU A 239 7.72 -22.77 6.57
C GLU A 239 7.38 -22.76 8.07
N ALA A 240 7.80 -21.70 8.79
CA ALA A 240 7.51 -21.55 10.21
C ALA A 240 6.00 -21.49 10.50
N ARG A 241 5.19 -20.92 9.58
CA ARG A 241 3.75 -20.86 9.73
C ARG A 241 3.06 -22.18 9.44
N PHE A 242 3.43 -22.88 8.38
CA PHE A 242 2.91 -24.21 8.09
C PHE A 242 3.24 -25.20 9.21
N LYS A 243 4.43 -25.12 9.79
CA LYS A 243 4.83 -25.95 10.94
C LYS A 243 3.92 -25.78 12.16
N ARG A 244 3.30 -24.60 12.38
CA ARG A 244 2.28 -24.41 13.45
C ARG A 244 1.08 -25.32 13.25
N GLY A 245 0.71 -25.62 12.00
CA GLY A 245 -0.36 -26.56 11.63
C GLY A 245 0.09 -28.00 11.53
N ARG A 246 1.31 -28.31 11.92
CA ARG A 246 1.92 -29.63 11.72
C ARG A 246 1.96 -30.07 10.26
N LEU A 247 1.92 -29.09 9.33
CA LEU A 247 2.06 -29.33 7.90
C LEU A 247 3.52 -29.20 7.50
N GLY A 248 4.10 -30.27 6.98
CA GLY A 248 5.41 -30.25 6.34
C GLY A 248 5.33 -29.55 4.98
N VAL A 249 6.31 -28.74 4.65
CA VAL A 249 6.49 -28.15 3.33
C VAL A 249 7.96 -28.27 2.95
N SER A 250 8.25 -28.75 1.72
CA SER A 250 9.62 -28.78 1.20
C SER A 250 9.96 -27.46 0.51
N SER A 251 11.25 -27.18 0.31
CA SER A 251 11.74 -25.98 -0.39
C SER A 251 11.12 -25.86 -1.78
N ASP A 252 11.07 -26.97 -2.53
CA ASP A 252 10.51 -27.00 -3.90
C ASP A 252 9.02 -26.59 -3.91
N VAL A 253 8.26 -27.05 -2.90
CA VAL A 253 6.84 -26.67 -2.75
C VAL A 253 6.70 -25.21 -2.36
N VAL A 254 7.60 -24.67 -1.51
CA VAL A 254 7.61 -23.23 -1.20
C VAL A 254 7.92 -22.41 -2.44
N GLU A 255 8.91 -22.80 -3.23
CA GLU A 255 9.21 -22.14 -4.51
C GLU A 255 8.04 -22.19 -5.47
N ALA A 256 7.36 -23.34 -5.58
CA ALA A 256 6.16 -23.48 -6.40
C ALA A 256 5.00 -22.58 -5.92
N ILE A 257 4.80 -22.43 -4.61
CA ILE A 257 3.82 -21.48 -4.03
C ILE A 257 4.16 -20.04 -4.43
N LEU A 258 5.43 -19.63 -4.25
CA LEU A 258 5.89 -18.29 -4.58
C LEU A 258 5.71 -17.98 -6.07
N ALA A 259 6.14 -18.90 -6.94
CA ALA A 259 5.99 -18.78 -8.39
C ALA A 259 4.52 -18.71 -8.84
N ALA A 260 3.64 -19.56 -8.29
CA ALA A 260 2.21 -19.56 -8.61
C ALA A 260 1.51 -18.25 -8.21
N ALA A 261 1.99 -17.61 -7.16
CA ALA A 261 1.50 -16.32 -6.65
C ALA A 261 2.21 -15.09 -7.25
N ASP A 262 3.12 -15.27 -8.25
CA ASP A 262 3.97 -14.24 -8.86
C ASP A 262 4.79 -13.44 -7.84
N ASP A 263 5.17 -14.04 -6.70
CA ASP A 263 5.86 -13.42 -5.57
C ASP A 263 5.14 -12.21 -4.95
N VAL A 264 3.85 -12.02 -5.28
CA VAL A 264 3.02 -10.94 -4.72
C VAL A 264 2.61 -11.32 -3.28
N PRO A 265 3.04 -10.60 -2.25
CA PRO A 265 2.82 -11.01 -0.85
C PRO A 265 1.36 -11.31 -0.49
N TYR A 266 0.41 -10.54 -1.01
CA TYR A 266 -1.01 -10.80 -0.82
C TYR A 266 -1.44 -12.15 -1.43
N ASN A 267 -1.01 -12.43 -2.67
CA ASN A 267 -1.37 -13.67 -3.36
C ASN A 267 -0.74 -14.87 -2.68
N VAL A 268 0.52 -14.76 -2.25
CA VAL A 268 1.22 -15.79 -1.49
C VAL A 268 0.48 -16.10 -0.18
N GLN A 269 0.17 -15.08 0.61
CA GLN A 269 -0.57 -15.26 1.86
C GLN A 269 -1.96 -15.89 1.63
N ARG A 270 -2.66 -15.49 0.57
CA ARG A 270 -3.95 -16.04 0.22
C ARG A 270 -3.87 -17.51 -0.20
N LEU A 271 -2.88 -17.86 -1.02
CA LEU A 271 -2.64 -19.24 -1.44
C LEU A 271 -2.29 -20.13 -0.24
N CYS A 272 -1.38 -19.65 0.62
CA CYS A 272 -1.02 -20.36 1.86
C CYS A 272 -2.21 -20.49 2.82
N HIS A 273 -3.07 -19.48 2.92
CA HIS A 273 -4.30 -19.55 3.70
C HIS A 273 -5.22 -20.66 3.20
N GLN A 274 -5.45 -20.74 1.88
CA GLN A 274 -6.28 -21.77 1.27
C GLN A 274 -5.67 -23.16 1.45
N LEU A 275 -4.36 -23.31 1.28
CA LEU A 275 -3.65 -24.57 1.54
C LEU A 275 -3.80 -25.02 2.99
N TRP A 276 -3.68 -24.11 3.93
CA TRP A 276 -3.91 -24.39 5.35
C TRP A 276 -5.33 -24.88 5.61
N ASP A 277 -6.36 -24.21 5.14
CA ASP A 277 -7.78 -24.58 5.36
C ASP A 277 -8.10 -25.96 4.76
N MET A 278 -7.44 -26.30 3.66
CA MET A 278 -7.59 -27.60 3.02
C MET A 278 -6.94 -28.74 3.81
N LEU A 279 -5.76 -28.52 4.37
CA LEU A 279 -4.84 -29.57 4.77
C LEU A 279 -4.53 -29.65 6.27
N ALA A 280 -4.64 -28.51 7.02
CA ALA A 280 -4.30 -28.51 8.44
C ALA A 280 -5.14 -29.51 9.25
N GLY A 281 -4.47 -30.41 9.96
CA GLY A 281 -5.11 -31.49 10.71
C GLY A 281 -5.68 -32.63 9.84
N LYS A 282 -5.46 -32.61 8.52
CA LYS A 282 -5.95 -33.64 7.57
C LYS A 282 -4.81 -34.30 6.79
N ALA A 283 -3.67 -33.65 6.69
CA ALA A 283 -2.48 -34.14 5.98
C ALA A 283 -1.21 -33.78 6.76
N ASP A 284 -0.15 -34.54 6.53
CA ASP A 284 1.14 -34.32 7.19
C ASP A 284 2.05 -33.37 6.38
N ARG A 285 1.79 -33.23 5.08
CA ARG A 285 2.61 -32.42 4.17
C ARG A 285 1.80 -31.86 3.01
N ILE A 286 2.29 -30.77 2.45
CA ILE A 286 1.78 -30.13 1.22
C ILE A 286 2.51 -30.73 0.01
N THR A 287 1.79 -30.95 -1.08
CA THR A 287 2.30 -31.41 -2.37
C THR A 287 2.05 -30.36 -3.46
N GLU A 288 2.75 -30.43 -4.59
CA GLU A 288 2.49 -29.55 -5.74
C GLU A 288 1.05 -29.67 -6.25
N GLY A 289 0.46 -30.89 -6.23
CA GLY A 289 -0.94 -31.10 -6.62
C GLY A 289 -1.93 -30.33 -5.74
N ASP A 290 -1.59 -30.06 -4.47
CA ASP A 290 -2.41 -29.26 -3.58
C ASP A 290 -2.46 -27.80 -3.98
N ILE A 291 -1.35 -27.28 -4.55
CA ILE A 291 -1.25 -25.90 -5.03
C ILE A 291 -2.28 -25.65 -6.14
N GLY A 292 -2.33 -26.54 -7.14
CA GLY A 292 -3.32 -26.44 -8.23
C GLY A 292 -4.77 -26.51 -7.73
N ARG A 293 -5.05 -27.37 -6.75
CA ARG A 293 -6.38 -27.47 -6.13
C ARG A 293 -6.74 -26.19 -5.35
N ALA A 294 -5.81 -25.64 -4.59
CA ALA A 294 -6.01 -24.40 -3.87
C ALA A 294 -6.27 -23.23 -4.80
N ILE A 295 -5.52 -23.11 -5.89
CA ILE A 295 -5.73 -22.09 -6.93
C ILE A 295 -7.14 -22.23 -7.54
N ALA A 296 -7.55 -23.45 -7.91
CA ALA A 296 -8.86 -23.67 -8.49
C ALA A 296 -10.00 -23.22 -7.55
N ILE A 297 -9.87 -23.48 -6.24
CA ILE A 297 -10.83 -23.03 -5.22
C ILE A 297 -10.84 -21.49 -5.13
N ILE A 298 -9.68 -20.84 -5.11
CA ILE A 298 -9.59 -19.38 -5.05
C ILE A 298 -10.21 -18.75 -6.30
N VAL A 299 -9.91 -19.30 -7.47
CA VAL A 299 -10.45 -18.82 -8.75
C VAL A 299 -11.98 -18.95 -8.78
N ASP A 300 -12.53 -20.04 -8.26
CA ASP A 300 -13.98 -20.24 -8.16
C ASP A 300 -14.63 -19.24 -7.21
N GLN A 301 -14.07 -19.05 -6.01
CA GLN A 301 -14.53 -18.08 -5.02
C GLN A 301 -14.52 -16.64 -5.56
N ASP A 302 -13.52 -16.27 -6.37
CA ASP A 302 -13.35 -14.91 -6.87
C ASP A 302 -13.96 -14.69 -8.26
N THR A 303 -14.54 -15.71 -8.89
CA THR A 303 -15.17 -15.60 -10.21
C THR A 303 -16.16 -14.42 -10.31
N PRO A 304 -17.01 -14.10 -9.31
CA PRO A 304 -17.88 -12.93 -9.38
C PRO A 304 -17.11 -11.60 -9.51
N TYR A 305 -15.99 -11.46 -8.80
CA TYR A 305 -15.14 -10.28 -8.86
C TYR A 305 -14.38 -10.19 -10.19
N PHE A 306 -13.87 -11.32 -10.68
CA PHE A 306 -13.16 -11.41 -11.94
C PHE A 306 -14.08 -11.14 -13.14
N SER A 307 -15.29 -11.69 -13.13
CA SER A 307 -16.30 -11.41 -14.16
C SER A 307 -16.68 -9.93 -14.18
N ALA A 308 -16.93 -9.32 -13.02
CA ALA A 308 -17.24 -7.90 -12.96
C ALA A 308 -16.08 -7.00 -13.44
N ALA A 309 -14.82 -7.39 -13.15
CA ALA A 309 -13.65 -6.68 -13.68
C ALA A 309 -13.52 -6.84 -15.20
N TRP A 310 -13.72 -8.07 -15.70
CA TRP A 310 -13.68 -8.41 -17.11
C TRP A 310 -14.73 -7.65 -17.93
N ASP A 311 -15.96 -7.54 -17.42
CA ASP A 311 -17.07 -6.89 -18.12
C ASP A 311 -16.89 -5.39 -18.33
N ARG A 312 -16.07 -4.74 -17.51
CA ARG A 312 -15.70 -3.32 -17.69
C ARG A 312 -14.66 -3.09 -18.78
N LEU A 313 -14.02 -4.14 -19.26
CA LEU A 313 -12.95 -4.02 -20.26
C LEU A 313 -13.52 -3.97 -21.68
N SER A 314 -12.90 -3.16 -22.54
CA SER A 314 -13.18 -3.19 -23.97
C SER A 314 -12.77 -4.53 -24.58
N LEU A 315 -13.37 -4.89 -25.73
CA LEU A 315 -13.03 -6.12 -26.43
C LEU A 315 -11.52 -6.25 -26.68
N HIS A 316 -10.88 -5.17 -27.12
CA HIS A 316 -9.46 -5.18 -27.41
C HIS A 316 -8.59 -5.31 -26.15
N GLN A 317 -9.00 -4.72 -25.03
CA GLN A 317 -8.33 -4.94 -23.74
C GLN A 317 -8.40 -6.39 -23.29
N ARG A 318 -9.57 -7.02 -23.46
CA ARG A 318 -9.77 -8.46 -23.17
C ARG A 318 -8.85 -9.33 -24.03
N GLN A 319 -8.74 -9.04 -25.33
CA GLN A 319 -7.82 -9.75 -26.26
C GLN A 319 -6.36 -9.61 -25.83
N VAL A 320 -5.92 -8.40 -25.45
CA VAL A 320 -4.56 -8.17 -24.94
C VAL A 320 -4.31 -8.94 -23.65
N LEU A 321 -5.27 -8.98 -22.72
CA LEU A 321 -5.12 -9.75 -21.46
C LEU A 321 -5.09 -11.26 -21.72
N GLN A 322 -5.90 -11.78 -22.63
CA GLN A 322 -5.85 -13.19 -23.03
C GLN A 322 -4.50 -13.55 -23.66
N ALA A 323 -3.96 -12.68 -24.50
CA ALA A 323 -2.63 -12.88 -25.08
C ALA A 323 -1.54 -12.93 -24.01
N ILE A 324 -1.56 -11.99 -23.06
CA ILE A 324 -0.61 -11.95 -21.94
C ILE A 324 -0.76 -13.18 -21.03
N ALA A 325 -1.99 -13.60 -20.75
CA ALA A 325 -2.26 -14.77 -19.89
C ALA A 325 -1.72 -16.07 -20.50
N ARG A 326 -1.81 -16.22 -21.85
CA ARG A 326 -1.38 -17.43 -22.57
C ARG A 326 0.10 -17.48 -22.91
N ALA A 327 0.67 -16.36 -23.38
CA ALA A 327 2.02 -16.31 -23.92
C ALA A 327 3.01 -15.51 -23.05
N GLY A 328 2.55 -14.96 -21.93
CA GLY A 328 3.32 -14.01 -21.15
C GLY A 328 3.33 -12.61 -21.77
N GLY A 329 3.92 -11.66 -21.08
CA GLY A 329 3.93 -10.24 -21.48
C GLY A 329 5.26 -9.74 -22.01
N ARG A 330 6.11 -10.65 -22.50
CA ARG A 330 7.36 -10.30 -23.20
C ARG A 330 7.07 -9.88 -24.63
N ASN A 331 7.78 -8.88 -25.13
CA ASN A 331 7.75 -8.49 -26.53
C ASN A 331 6.34 -8.29 -27.11
N VAL A 332 5.38 -7.82 -26.32
CA VAL A 332 3.96 -7.67 -26.71
C VAL A 332 3.74 -6.77 -27.93
N PHE A 333 4.76 -6.04 -28.36
CA PHE A 333 4.75 -5.19 -29.54
C PHE A 333 5.44 -5.82 -30.77
N ALA A 334 6.04 -6.99 -30.63
CA ALA A 334 6.65 -7.68 -31.77
C ALA A 334 5.58 -8.12 -32.77
N SER A 335 5.89 -8.03 -34.06
CA SER A 335 4.96 -8.41 -35.16
C SER A 335 4.46 -9.85 -35.01
N GLU A 336 5.33 -10.76 -34.56
CA GLU A 336 4.99 -12.16 -34.31
C GLU A 336 3.92 -12.28 -33.19
N PHE A 337 4.08 -11.57 -32.10
CA PHE A 337 3.11 -11.56 -31.00
C PHE A 337 1.76 -10.97 -31.45
N LEU A 338 1.80 -9.83 -32.16
CA LEU A 338 0.59 -9.16 -32.64
C LEU A 338 -0.18 -10.06 -33.62
N THR A 339 0.52 -10.72 -34.54
CA THR A 339 -0.08 -11.61 -35.53
C THR A 339 -0.62 -12.90 -34.89
N ALA A 340 0.17 -13.55 -34.04
CA ALA A 340 -0.22 -14.80 -33.37
C ALA A 340 -1.49 -14.63 -32.53
N HIS A 341 -1.66 -13.47 -31.90
CA HIS A 341 -2.79 -13.17 -31.03
C HIS A 341 -3.86 -12.27 -31.66
N ARG A 342 -3.74 -11.94 -32.95
CA ARG A 342 -4.68 -11.11 -33.72
C ARG A 342 -5.00 -9.77 -33.07
N LEU A 343 -3.98 -9.11 -32.53
CA LEU A 343 -4.14 -7.87 -31.75
C LEU A 343 -4.18 -6.58 -32.59
N GLY A 344 -4.10 -6.71 -33.91
CA GLY A 344 -4.12 -5.56 -34.81
C GLY A 344 -2.84 -4.73 -34.75
N SER A 345 -2.95 -3.42 -34.66
CA SER A 345 -1.79 -2.52 -34.75
C SER A 345 -1.08 -2.32 -33.39
N HIS A 346 0.23 -2.01 -33.49
CA HIS A 346 1.05 -1.60 -32.35
C HIS A 346 0.39 -0.46 -31.52
N SER A 347 -0.18 0.55 -32.18
CA SER A 347 -0.84 1.69 -31.53
C SER A 347 -2.08 1.29 -30.74
N SER A 348 -2.87 0.32 -31.24
CA SER A 348 -4.04 -0.20 -30.55
C SER A 348 -3.65 -0.93 -29.25
N VAL A 349 -2.62 -1.79 -29.34
CA VAL A 349 -2.09 -2.51 -28.16
C VAL A 349 -1.51 -1.53 -27.14
N GLN A 350 -0.74 -0.52 -27.59
CA GLN A 350 -0.19 0.51 -26.71
C GLN A 350 -1.28 1.28 -25.97
N THR A 351 -2.38 1.61 -26.66
CA THR A 351 -3.52 2.31 -26.04
C THR A 351 -4.20 1.45 -24.99
N SER A 352 -4.46 0.18 -25.28
CA SER A 352 -5.06 -0.77 -24.32
C SER A 352 -4.16 -0.99 -23.12
N LEU A 353 -2.87 -1.24 -23.33
CA LEU A 353 -1.91 -1.40 -22.24
C LEU A 353 -1.79 -0.16 -21.36
N ARG A 354 -1.84 1.05 -21.94
CA ARG A 354 -1.82 2.30 -21.16
C ARG A 354 -3.02 2.38 -20.21
N GLN A 355 -4.21 1.99 -20.64
CA GLN A 355 -5.40 1.97 -19.78
C GLN A 355 -5.31 0.86 -18.72
N LEU A 356 -4.90 -0.35 -19.12
CA LEU A 356 -4.73 -1.47 -18.17
C LEU A 356 -3.69 -1.18 -17.09
N LEU A 357 -2.59 -0.49 -17.44
CA LEU A 357 -1.60 0.00 -16.49
C LEU A 357 -2.17 1.08 -15.56
N LYS A 358 -2.95 2.03 -16.11
CA LYS A 358 -3.61 3.09 -15.32
C LYS A 358 -4.59 2.51 -14.31
N GLU A 359 -5.30 1.46 -14.67
CA GLU A 359 -6.24 0.74 -13.81
C GLU A 359 -5.56 -0.29 -12.90
N GLN A 360 -4.24 -0.48 -13.06
CA GLN A 360 -3.44 -1.46 -12.32
C GLN A 360 -3.90 -2.92 -12.50
N ILE A 361 -4.54 -3.22 -13.62
CA ILE A 361 -4.87 -4.60 -14.04
C ILE A 361 -3.62 -5.29 -14.59
N VAL A 362 -2.74 -4.52 -15.23
CA VAL A 362 -1.43 -4.95 -15.70
C VAL A 362 -0.35 -4.11 -15.00
N LEU A 363 0.75 -4.73 -14.68
CA LEU A 363 1.98 -4.11 -14.20
C LEU A 363 3.07 -4.24 -15.25
N LYS A 364 4.04 -3.33 -15.23
CA LYS A 364 5.27 -3.45 -16.02
C LYS A 364 6.44 -3.69 -15.08
N VAL A 365 7.01 -4.88 -15.14
CA VAL A 365 8.10 -5.33 -14.26
C VAL A 365 9.27 -5.75 -15.16
N ASN A 366 10.43 -5.15 -14.98
CA ASN A 366 11.63 -5.44 -15.77
C ASN A 366 11.41 -5.42 -17.30
N GLY A 367 10.56 -4.51 -17.78
CA GLY A 367 10.23 -4.39 -19.19
C GLY A 367 9.08 -5.29 -19.69
N GLU A 368 8.63 -6.25 -18.89
CA GLU A 368 7.55 -7.18 -19.20
C GLU A 368 6.20 -6.69 -18.65
N TYR A 369 5.12 -7.04 -19.33
CA TYR A 369 3.76 -6.77 -18.87
C TYR A 369 3.20 -8.01 -18.17
N ARG A 370 2.74 -7.85 -16.93
CA ARG A 370 2.15 -8.96 -16.14
C ARG A 370 0.77 -8.56 -15.68
N ILE A 371 -0.17 -9.51 -15.68
CA ILE A 371 -1.47 -9.32 -15.03
C ILE A 371 -1.20 -9.24 -13.53
N ALA A 372 -1.69 -8.17 -12.89
CA ALA A 372 -1.35 -7.82 -11.50
C ALA A 372 -1.82 -8.85 -10.47
N ASP A 373 -2.88 -9.59 -10.77
CA ASP A 373 -3.45 -10.64 -9.93
C ASP A 373 -3.24 -12.01 -10.61
N SER A 374 -2.42 -12.88 -9.99
CA SER A 374 -2.11 -14.21 -10.53
C SER A 374 -3.37 -15.08 -10.64
N PHE A 375 -4.33 -14.95 -9.72
CA PHE A 375 -5.58 -15.71 -9.78
C PHE A 375 -6.52 -15.21 -10.87
N PHE A 376 -6.50 -13.91 -11.16
CA PHE A 376 -7.21 -13.37 -12.32
C PHE A 376 -6.58 -13.86 -13.62
N ARG A 377 -5.26 -13.96 -13.70
CA ARG A 377 -4.56 -14.57 -14.83
C ARG A 377 -4.99 -16.03 -15.06
N GLU A 378 -5.04 -16.83 -13.99
CA GLU A 378 -5.51 -18.22 -14.03
C GLU A 378 -6.98 -18.31 -14.45
N TRP A 379 -7.83 -17.42 -13.96
CA TRP A 379 -9.24 -17.34 -14.37
C TRP A 379 -9.40 -17.06 -15.86
N ILE A 380 -8.62 -16.10 -16.41
CA ILE A 380 -8.61 -15.80 -17.85
C ILE A 380 -8.15 -17.03 -18.65
N GLY A 381 -7.10 -17.70 -18.20
CA GLY A 381 -6.54 -18.87 -18.88
C GLY A 381 -7.47 -20.10 -18.88
N THR A 382 -8.24 -20.30 -17.81
CA THR A 382 -9.06 -21.52 -17.64
C THR A 382 -10.52 -21.35 -18.06
N ARG A 383 -11.10 -20.15 -17.90
CA ARG A 383 -12.53 -19.91 -18.15
C ARG A 383 -12.83 -19.29 -19.51
N LEU A 384 -11.82 -18.67 -20.14
CA LEU A 384 -11.96 -17.93 -21.39
C LEU A 384 -11.02 -18.45 -22.50
N ALA A 385 -10.40 -19.60 -22.28
CA ALA A 385 -9.49 -20.29 -23.21
C ALA A 385 -10.24 -20.97 -24.36
#